data_df2528871ed8cc7efd400a0ee33710e5
#
_entry.id   df2528871ed8cc7efd400a0ee33710e5
#
_cell.length_a   1.000
_cell.length_b   1.000
_cell.length_c   1.000
_cell.angle_alpha   90.00
_cell.angle_beta   90.00
_cell.angle_gamma   90.00
#
_symmetry.space_group_name_H-M   'P 1'
#
loop_
_entity.id
_entity.type
_entity.pdbx_description
1 polymer ?
#
loop_
_entity_poly.entity_id
_entity_poly.type
_entity_poly.pdbx_seq_one_letter_code
_entity_poly.pdbx_strand_id
1 'polypeptide(L)'
;MLPLTTRLKPVLALALVATVCVSAASAQTAKAKKPKPRRPASVGPAIGGNKATPVDRITAAKGFKVELLYSVPGQDQGSWVNLCTDDKGRLLVSNQFGGLYRITPPAAGEAVQATTVEKVPANIRGVNGMVWAFGALYVGVNDYEQKMPSGVYRISDSTGDDQLDKVEVIRHVSSKSDHGVHALIPTPDGKSLFLITGNNTIPPEIADSSPVRQVWGEDHLLPSFPDGRGHNRGVLAPGGIVYRLTPDGKTFEAYASGFRNIFDGAVNRDGELFTYDADMEYDFNTPWYRPTRICHVVSGAEFGWRNGAGKRPAFYADNMPPVL
;
A
#
# COMPACT_ATOMS: atom_id res chain seq x y z
N MET A 1 39.30 -28.92 69.72
CA MET A 1 38.53 -29.49 70.84
C MET A 1 37.13 -29.83 70.34
N LEU A 2 36.87 -31.09 70.35
CA LEU A 2 35.66 -31.92 70.36
C LEU A 2 34.35 -31.42 69.72
N PRO A 3 33.69 -32.34 69.06
CA PRO A 3 32.48 -32.11 68.26
C PRO A 3 31.23 -32.42 69.05
N LEU A 4 30.15 -31.74 68.74
CA LEU A 4 28.79 -32.11 69.19
C LEU A 4 27.99 -32.68 68.00
N THR A 5 27.75 -33.98 68.07
CA THR A 5 26.84 -34.75 67.27
C THR A 5 25.41 -34.51 67.76
N THR A 6 24.50 -34.03 66.93
CA THR A 6 23.07 -34.09 67.20
C THR A 6 22.39 -34.99 66.15
N ARG A 7 21.82 -36.09 66.61
CA ARG A 7 21.04 -37.06 65.87
C ARG A 7 19.64 -36.46 65.52
N LEU A 8 19.30 -36.42 64.28
CA LEU A 8 17.92 -36.20 63.83
C LEU A 8 17.21 -37.55 63.65
N LYS A 9 16.05 -37.64 64.26
CA LYS A 9 15.11 -38.74 64.12
C LYS A 9 14.36 -38.66 62.79
N PRO A 10 14.01 -39.79 62.16
CA PRO A 10 13.26 -39.77 60.94
C PRO A 10 11.77 -39.48 61.21
N VAL A 11 11.21 -38.49 60.57
CA VAL A 11 9.78 -38.24 60.52
C VAL A 11 9.22 -39.03 59.35
N LEU A 12 8.30 -39.90 59.68
CA LEU A 12 7.55 -40.77 58.75
C LEU A 12 6.60 -39.88 57.92
N ALA A 13 6.90 -39.65 56.66
CA ALA A 13 5.99 -38.94 55.76
C ALA A 13 5.01 -39.97 55.13
N LEU A 14 3.75 -39.82 55.45
CA LEU A 14 2.64 -40.57 54.87
C LEU A 14 2.41 -40.08 53.45
N ALA A 15 2.75 -40.87 52.45
CA ALA A 15 2.46 -40.56 51.06
C ALA A 15 0.98 -40.89 50.76
N LEU A 16 0.19 -39.83 50.55
CA LEU A 16 -1.17 -39.94 50.03
C LEU A 16 -1.09 -40.08 48.48
N VAL A 17 -1.29 -41.29 47.99
CA VAL A 17 -1.40 -41.52 46.55
C VAL A 17 -2.78 -41.08 46.08
N ALA A 18 -2.85 -39.89 45.50
CA ALA A 18 -4.02 -39.47 44.76
C ALA A 18 -3.94 -40.03 43.33
N THR A 19 -4.77 -41.03 43.07
CA THR A 19 -4.95 -41.60 41.72
C THR A 19 -5.72 -40.57 40.86
N VAL A 20 -4.98 -39.81 40.05
CA VAL A 20 -5.58 -38.96 39.04
C VAL A 20 -5.91 -39.83 37.83
N CYS A 21 -7.18 -40.13 37.62
CA CYS A 21 -7.67 -40.70 36.36
C CYS A 21 -7.50 -39.65 35.26
N VAL A 22 -6.40 -39.75 34.52
CA VAL A 22 -6.25 -38.98 33.27
C VAL A 22 -7.09 -39.67 32.19
N SER A 23 -8.27 -39.12 31.93
CA SER A 23 -9.04 -39.45 30.75
C SER A 23 -8.26 -38.98 29.55
N ALA A 24 -7.67 -39.91 28.79
CA ALA A 24 -7.07 -39.60 27.50
C ALA A 24 -8.18 -39.16 26.52
N ALA A 25 -8.49 -37.90 26.53
CA ALA A 25 -9.22 -37.28 25.42
C ALA A 25 -8.29 -37.31 24.22
N SER A 26 -8.55 -38.21 23.28
CA SER A 26 -7.90 -38.24 21.98
C SER A 26 -8.20 -36.90 21.28
N ALA A 27 -7.26 -35.99 21.36
CA ALA A 27 -7.26 -34.80 20.54
C ALA A 27 -7.10 -35.25 19.07
N GLN A 28 -8.20 -35.43 18.40
CA GLN A 28 -8.21 -35.49 16.95
C GLN A 28 -7.65 -34.12 16.47
N THR A 29 -6.41 -34.13 16.04
CA THR A 29 -5.83 -33.01 15.32
C THR A 29 -6.66 -32.86 14.06
N ALA A 30 -7.64 -31.94 14.11
CA ALA A 30 -8.32 -31.46 12.93
C ALA A 30 -7.23 -30.88 12.02
N LYS A 31 -6.91 -31.62 10.95
CA LYS A 31 -6.04 -31.07 9.88
C LYS A 31 -6.62 -29.75 9.48
N ALA A 32 -5.93 -28.67 9.83
CA ALA A 32 -6.28 -27.34 9.38
C ALA A 32 -6.43 -27.40 7.86
N LYS A 33 -7.65 -27.26 7.36
CA LYS A 33 -7.89 -27.12 5.92
C LYS A 33 -7.07 -25.94 5.47
N LYS A 34 -6.09 -26.17 4.58
CA LYS A 34 -5.39 -25.08 3.89
C LYS A 34 -6.46 -24.11 3.40
N PRO A 35 -6.33 -22.80 3.68
CA PRO A 35 -7.30 -21.84 3.17
C PRO A 35 -7.34 -22.04 1.67
N LYS A 36 -8.53 -22.29 1.13
CA LYS A 36 -8.72 -22.29 -0.32
C LYS A 36 -8.22 -20.93 -0.82
N PRO A 37 -7.42 -20.90 -1.90
CA PRO A 37 -7.06 -19.63 -2.50
C PRO A 37 -8.37 -18.85 -2.67
N ARG A 38 -8.45 -17.66 -2.08
CA ARG A 38 -9.57 -16.75 -2.36
C ARG A 38 -9.57 -16.58 -3.86
N ARG A 39 -10.58 -17.09 -4.53
CA ARG A 39 -10.88 -16.62 -5.88
C ARG A 39 -10.93 -15.10 -5.77
N PRO A 40 -10.22 -14.37 -6.66
CA PRO A 40 -10.43 -12.93 -6.74
C PRO A 40 -11.95 -12.75 -6.74
N ALA A 41 -12.46 -11.88 -5.87
CA ALA A 41 -13.87 -11.59 -5.82
C ALA A 41 -14.27 -11.38 -7.27
N SER A 42 -15.16 -12.24 -7.79
CA SER A 42 -15.67 -12.02 -9.13
C SER A 42 -16.28 -10.64 -9.06
N VAL A 43 -15.63 -9.67 -9.70
CA VAL A 43 -16.23 -8.37 -9.90
C VAL A 43 -17.56 -8.72 -10.56
N GLY A 44 -18.65 -8.56 -9.83
CA GLY A 44 -19.98 -8.87 -10.36
C GLY A 44 -20.12 -8.11 -11.67
N PRO A 45 -20.92 -8.58 -12.62
CA PRO A 45 -21.04 -7.91 -13.90
C PRO A 45 -21.31 -6.43 -13.64
N ALA A 46 -20.50 -5.56 -14.26
CA ALA A 46 -20.77 -4.13 -14.25
C ALA A 46 -22.25 -3.92 -14.59
N ILE A 47 -22.89 -2.92 -14.01
CA ILE A 47 -24.30 -2.64 -14.28
C ILE A 47 -24.50 -2.60 -15.80
N GLY A 48 -25.23 -3.59 -16.35
CA GLY A 48 -25.36 -3.75 -17.80
C GLY A 48 -24.46 -4.80 -18.46
N GLY A 49 -23.90 -5.77 -17.69
CA GLY A 49 -22.98 -6.80 -18.16
C GLY A 49 -21.52 -6.31 -18.14
N ASN A 50 -20.65 -6.86 -18.99
CA ASN A 50 -19.23 -6.45 -19.11
C ASN A 50 -19.06 -5.13 -19.89
N LYS A 51 -19.96 -4.18 -19.74
CA LYS A 51 -19.93 -2.89 -20.43
C LYS A 51 -19.73 -1.75 -19.42
N ALA A 52 -19.14 -0.66 -19.88
CA ALA A 52 -19.06 0.56 -19.10
C ALA A 52 -20.44 1.09 -18.72
N THR A 53 -20.49 1.90 -17.66
CA THR A 53 -21.73 2.60 -17.28
C THR A 53 -22.26 3.43 -18.46
N PRO A 54 -23.53 3.27 -18.86
CA PRO A 54 -24.12 4.09 -19.90
C PRO A 54 -24.06 5.58 -19.56
N VAL A 55 -23.77 6.41 -20.58
CA VAL A 55 -23.57 7.86 -20.42
C VAL A 55 -24.78 8.56 -19.83
N ASP A 56 -25.99 8.13 -20.18
CA ASP A 56 -27.27 8.66 -19.68
C ASP A 56 -27.48 8.44 -18.17
N ARG A 57 -26.69 7.57 -17.54
CA ARG A 57 -26.70 7.34 -16.09
C ARG A 57 -25.68 8.18 -15.32
N ILE A 58 -24.92 9.04 -16.01
CA ILE A 58 -23.90 9.89 -15.42
C ILE A 58 -24.38 11.33 -15.42
N THR A 59 -24.51 11.93 -14.25
CA THR A 59 -24.84 13.34 -14.10
C THR A 59 -23.60 14.18 -14.22
N ALA A 60 -23.50 15.01 -15.24
CA ALA A 60 -22.40 15.95 -15.43
C ALA A 60 -22.76 17.35 -14.93
N ALA A 61 -21.77 18.10 -14.46
CA ALA A 61 -21.94 19.51 -14.15
C ALA A 61 -22.23 20.32 -15.43
N LYS A 62 -22.86 21.48 -15.28
CA LYS A 62 -23.15 22.39 -16.41
C LYS A 62 -21.85 22.76 -17.14
N GLY A 63 -21.86 22.62 -18.46
CA GLY A 63 -20.72 22.91 -19.32
C GLY A 63 -19.80 21.72 -19.60
N PHE A 64 -20.09 20.55 -19.00
CA PHE A 64 -19.38 19.32 -19.28
C PHE A 64 -20.22 18.34 -20.07
N LYS A 65 -19.62 17.65 -21.01
CA LYS A 65 -20.19 16.55 -21.78
C LYS A 65 -19.46 15.26 -21.39
N VAL A 66 -20.22 14.18 -21.16
CA VAL A 66 -19.67 12.85 -20.91
C VAL A 66 -19.78 12.03 -22.18
N GLU A 67 -18.69 11.39 -22.57
CA GLU A 67 -18.61 10.52 -23.73
C GLU A 67 -17.91 9.21 -23.32
N LEU A 68 -18.42 8.09 -23.80
CA LEU A 68 -17.80 6.79 -23.59
C LEU A 68 -16.78 6.53 -24.70
N LEU A 69 -15.48 6.59 -24.36
CA LEU A 69 -14.40 6.32 -25.29
C LEU A 69 -14.16 4.81 -25.47
N TYR A 70 -14.22 4.04 -24.39
CA TYR A 70 -13.86 2.62 -24.39
C TYR A 70 -14.53 1.87 -23.24
N SER A 71 -15.01 0.66 -23.53
CA SER A 71 -15.48 -0.29 -22.51
C SER A 71 -14.43 -1.38 -22.35
N VAL A 72 -13.76 -1.43 -21.20
CA VAL A 72 -12.70 -2.39 -20.94
C VAL A 72 -13.24 -3.82 -20.97
N PRO A 73 -12.74 -4.73 -21.85
CA PRO A 73 -13.11 -6.13 -21.82
C PRO A 73 -12.40 -6.83 -20.66
N GLY A 74 -13.05 -6.84 -19.49
CA GLY A 74 -12.44 -7.25 -18.23
C GLY A 74 -11.88 -8.68 -18.21
N GLN A 75 -12.33 -9.56 -19.09
CA GLN A 75 -11.79 -10.92 -19.20
C GLN A 75 -10.42 -10.94 -19.88
N ASP A 76 -10.20 -10.07 -20.85
CA ASP A 76 -8.99 -10.04 -21.66
C ASP A 76 -7.97 -9.02 -21.14
N GLN A 77 -8.45 -7.87 -20.68
CA GLN A 77 -7.62 -6.74 -20.26
C GLN A 77 -7.63 -6.51 -18.75
N GLY A 78 -8.42 -7.28 -18.00
CA GLY A 78 -8.49 -7.24 -16.54
C GLY A 78 -9.15 -5.97 -15.99
N SER A 79 -8.78 -5.61 -14.77
CA SER A 79 -9.28 -4.42 -14.07
C SER A 79 -8.26 -3.29 -14.18
N TRP A 80 -8.64 -2.21 -14.82
CA TRP A 80 -7.81 -1.00 -14.91
C TRP A 80 -7.96 -0.19 -13.64
N VAL A 81 -6.84 0.08 -12.96
CA VAL A 81 -6.84 0.64 -11.60
C VAL A 81 -6.07 1.94 -11.48
N ASN A 82 -5.29 2.32 -12.48
CA ASN A 82 -4.54 3.57 -12.47
C ASN A 82 -4.48 4.18 -13.87
N LEU A 83 -4.33 5.51 -13.94
CA LEU A 83 -4.29 6.26 -15.17
C LEU A 83 -3.38 7.48 -15.05
N CYS A 84 -2.57 7.73 -16.08
CA CYS A 84 -1.88 8.99 -16.28
C CYS A 84 -1.88 9.39 -17.76
N THR A 85 -1.42 10.61 -18.07
CA THR A 85 -1.21 11.07 -19.43
C THR A 85 0.27 11.05 -19.77
N ASP A 86 0.62 10.74 -21.02
CA ASP A 86 1.97 10.91 -21.54
C ASP A 86 2.17 12.34 -22.13
N ASP A 87 3.38 12.61 -22.63
CA ASP A 87 3.78 13.88 -23.23
C ASP A 87 3.06 14.20 -24.56
N LYS A 88 2.39 13.22 -25.15
CA LYS A 88 1.60 13.37 -26.38
C LYS A 88 0.09 13.46 -26.11
N GLY A 89 -0.31 13.53 -24.84
CA GLY A 89 -1.71 13.63 -24.42
C GLY A 89 -2.49 12.33 -24.54
N ARG A 90 -1.82 11.19 -24.72
CA ARG A 90 -2.45 9.86 -24.69
C ARG A 90 -2.58 9.39 -23.24
N LEU A 91 -3.51 8.50 -22.98
CA LEU A 91 -3.72 7.94 -21.65
C LEU A 91 -2.95 6.62 -21.53
N LEU A 92 -2.24 6.47 -20.43
CA LEU A 92 -1.62 5.22 -20.02
C LEU A 92 -2.41 4.64 -18.85
N VAL A 93 -2.75 3.37 -18.90
CA VAL A 93 -3.54 2.69 -17.85
C VAL A 93 -2.89 1.38 -17.45
N SER A 94 -3.07 0.99 -16.20
CA SER A 94 -2.56 -0.27 -15.67
C SER A 94 -3.68 -1.25 -15.38
N ASN A 95 -3.48 -2.51 -15.79
CA ASN A 95 -4.23 -3.63 -15.27
C ASN A 95 -3.63 -4.06 -13.92
N GLN A 96 -4.46 -4.20 -12.90
CA GLN A 96 -4.05 -4.51 -11.52
C GLN A 96 -3.08 -5.71 -11.41
N PHE A 97 -3.28 -6.76 -12.21
CA PHE A 97 -2.45 -7.98 -12.18
C PHE A 97 -1.76 -8.26 -13.52
N GLY A 98 -1.92 -7.38 -14.48
CA GLY A 98 -1.40 -7.51 -15.83
C GLY A 98 -0.45 -6.39 -16.20
N GLY A 99 -0.34 -6.15 -17.52
CA GLY A 99 0.49 -5.11 -18.10
C GLY A 99 -0.22 -3.76 -18.22
N LEU A 100 0.34 -2.94 -19.09
CA LEU A 100 -0.13 -1.60 -19.36
C LEU A 100 -0.83 -1.54 -20.74
N TYR A 101 -1.71 -0.55 -20.86
CA TYR A 101 -2.35 -0.19 -22.13
C TYR A 101 -2.21 1.30 -22.38
N ARG A 102 -2.14 1.67 -23.65
CA ARG A 102 -2.13 3.05 -24.11
C ARG A 102 -3.40 3.32 -24.89
N ILE A 103 -4.07 4.42 -24.55
CA ILE A 103 -5.30 4.86 -25.20
C ILE A 103 -5.01 6.19 -25.90
N THR A 104 -5.24 6.23 -27.21
CA THR A 104 -5.23 7.48 -27.96
C THR A 104 -6.67 7.95 -28.12
N PRO A 105 -7.08 9.00 -27.40
CA PRO A 105 -8.44 9.56 -27.58
C PRO A 105 -8.54 10.20 -28.98
N PRO A 106 -9.77 10.34 -29.50
CA PRO A 106 -9.98 11.03 -30.76
C PRO A 106 -9.57 12.51 -30.66
N ALA A 107 -9.18 13.12 -31.75
CA ALA A 107 -8.96 14.55 -31.82
C ALA A 107 -10.27 15.33 -31.53
N ALA A 108 -10.15 16.58 -31.11
CA ALA A 108 -11.31 17.41 -30.83
C ALA A 108 -12.24 17.53 -32.05
N GLY A 109 -13.51 17.11 -31.89
CA GLY A 109 -14.49 17.10 -32.95
C GLY A 109 -14.58 15.81 -33.76
N GLU A 110 -13.70 14.86 -33.56
CA GLU A 110 -13.79 13.52 -34.15
C GLU A 110 -14.77 12.62 -33.40
N ALA A 111 -15.19 11.55 -34.07
CA ALA A 111 -16.08 10.58 -33.46
C ALA A 111 -15.33 9.74 -32.40
N VAL A 112 -16.02 9.41 -31.29
CA VAL A 112 -15.46 8.56 -30.20
C VAL A 112 -14.97 7.21 -30.68
N GLN A 113 -15.48 6.71 -31.80
CA GLN A 113 -15.05 5.45 -32.43
C GLN A 113 -13.63 5.50 -32.99
N ALA A 114 -13.01 6.68 -33.16
CA ALA A 114 -11.62 6.85 -33.51
C ALA A 114 -10.66 6.56 -32.36
N THR A 115 -11.15 6.31 -31.13
CA THR A 115 -10.35 5.90 -29.99
C THR A 115 -9.60 4.61 -30.30
N THR A 116 -8.29 4.60 -30.12
CA THR A 116 -7.48 3.39 -30.25
C THR A 116 -6.95 2.94 -28.89
N VAL A 117 -6.82 1.63 -28.71
CA VAL A 117 -6.29 1.02 -27.49
C VAL A 117 -5.26 -0.03 -27.89
N GLU A 118 -4.05 0.10 -27.39
CA GLU A 118 -2.96 -0.81 -27.65
C GLU A 118 -2.30 -1.29 -26.37
N LYS A 119 -1.77 -2.50 -26.38
CA LYS A 119 -0.99 -3.02 -25.26
C LYS A 119 0.43 -2.45 -25.32
N VAL A 120 0.90 -1.92 -24.20
CA VAL A 120 2.29 -1.49 -24.05
C VAL A 120 3.19 -2.71 -23.94
N PRO A 121 4.30 -2.79 -24.71
CA PRO A 121 5.15 -3.98 -24.74
C PRO A 121 5.99 -4.18 -23.46
N ALA A 122 6.06 -3.20 -22.57
CA ALA A 122 6.80 -3.31 -21.32
C ALA A 122 6.43 -4.57 -20.53
N ASN A 123 7.44 -5.35 -20.14
CA ASN A 123 7.25 -6.51 -19.26
C ASN A 123 7.12 -6.05 -17.80
N ILE A 124 5.95 -5.60 -17.43
CA ILE A 124 5.61 -5.05 -16.12
C ILE A 124 4.24 -5.54 -15.66
N ARG A 125 4.05 -5.63 -14.34
CA ARG A 125 2.76 -6.00 -13.72
C ARG A 125 2.64 -5.41 -12.31
N GLY A 126 1.44 -5.47 -11.73
CA GLY A 126 1.19 -5.00 -10.36
C GLY A 126 1.36 -3.49 -10.19
N VAL A 127 1.17 -2.74 -11.26
CA VAL A 127 1.33 -1.28 -11.25
C VAL A 127 0.13 -0.64 -10.54
N ASN A 128 0.39 0.03 -9.44
CA ASN A 128 -0.61 0.71 -8.59
C ASN A 128 -0.48 2.25 -8.59
N GLY A 129 0.57 2.79 -9.18
CA GLY A 129 0.74 4.22 -9.37
C GLY A 129 1.55 4.49 -10.63
N MET A 130 1.22 5.56 -11.34
CA MET A 130 1.89 5.93 -12.59
C MET A 130 1.97 7.44 -12.74
N VAL A 131 3.09 7.91 -13.29
CA VAL A 131 3.27 9.29 -13.69
C VAL A 131 4.23 9.40 -14.87
N TRP A 132 3.91 10.24 -15.84
CA TRP A 132 4.84 10.65 -16.86
C TRP A 132 5.69 11.80 -16.35
N ALA A 133 6.98 11.58 -16.21
CA ALA A 133 7.92 12.56 -15.71
C ALA A 133 9.31 12.31 -16.29
N PHE A 134 10.13 13.36 -16.43
CA PHE A 134 11.52 13.26 -16.87
C PHE A 134 11.68 12.50 -18.21
N GLY A 135 10.70 12.65 -19.12
CA GLY A 135 10.70 12.00 -20.44
C GLY A 135 10.48 10.49 -20.42
N ALA A 136 9.91 9.93 -19.35
CA ALA A 136 9.62 8.51 -19.22
C ALA A 136 8.39 8.26 -18.35
N LEU A 137 7.87 7.04 -18.37
CA LEU A 137 6.82 6.60 -17.48
C LEU A 137 7.45 6.02 -16.21
N TYR A 138 7.20 6.64 -15.06
CA TYR A 138 7.55 6.09 -13.75
C TYR A 138 6.35 5.37 -13.16
N VAL A 139 6.58 4.18 -12.60
CA VAL A 139 5.52 3.33 -12.05
C VAL A 139 5.88 2.80 -10.67
N GLY A 140 4.89 2.81 -9.79
CA GLY A 140 4.93 2.14 -8.50
C GLY A 140 4.34 0.74 -8.63
N VAL A 141 5.17 -0.28 -8.43
CA VAL A 141 4.77 -1.69 -8.47
C VAL A 141 4.50 -2.21 -7.07
N ASN A 142 3.32 -2.77 -6.86
CA ASN A 142 2.95 -3.52 -5.68
C ASN A 142 2.35 -4.87 -6.09
N ASP A 143 3.20 -5.83 -6.40
CA ASP A 143 2.76 -7.17 -6.79
C ASP A 143 2.73 -8.10 -5.57
N TYR A 144 1.60 -8.10 -4.84
CA TYR A 144 1.44 -8.99 -3.68
C TYR A 144 1.29 -10.49 -4.06
N GLU A 145 1.15 -10.82 -5.34
CA GLU A 145 1.32 -12.19 -5.83
C GLU A 145 2.79 -12.61 -5.90
N GLN A 146 3.72 -11.68 -5.63
CA GLN A 146 5.18 -11.89 -5.58
C GLN A 146 5.78 -12.43 -6.90
N LYS A 147 5.16 -12.12 -8.03
CA LYS A 147 5.67 -12.47 -9.36
C LYS A 147 6.64 -11.43 -9.92
N MET A 148 6.57 -10.21 -9.37
CA MET A 148 7.48 -9.10 -9.66
C MET A 148 7.87 -8.40 -8.37
N PRO A 149 9.14 -8.04 -8.16
CA PRO A 149 9.56 -7.28 -6.98
C PRO A 149 8.85 -5.93 -6.89
N SER A 150 8.32 -5.59 -5.71
CA SER A 150 7.69 -4.29 -5.49
C SER A 150 8.73 -3.18 -5.44
N GLY A 151 8.33 -1.96 -5.87
CA GLY A 151 9.20 -0.80 -5.90
C GLY A 151 8.87 0.19 -6.99
N VAL A 152 9.83 1.04 -7.32
CA VAL A 152 9.74 2.05 -8.37
C VAL A 152 10.50 1.58 -9.61
N TYR A 153 9.85 1.69 -10.76
CA TYR A 153 10.42 1.36 -12.05
C TYR A 153 10.27 2.54 -13.00
N ARG A 154 11.18 2.63 -13.96
CA ARG A 154 11.12 3.53 -15.11
C ARG A 154 10.90 2.72 -16.37
N ILE A 155 9.98 3.19 -17.20
CA ILE A 155 9.67 2.57 -18.49
C ILE A 155 9.90 3.62 -19.56
N SER A 156 10.70 3.27 -20.55
CA SER A 156 11.08 4.18 -21.64
C SER A 156 11.04 3.46 -22.99
N ASP A 157 11.04 4.25 -24.04
CA ASP A 157 11.27 3.81 -25.40
C ASP A 157 12.78 3.65 -25.62
N SER A 158 13.22 2.45 -26.00
CA SER A 158 14.65 2.16 -26.16
C SER A 158 15.18 2.47 -27.55
N THR A 159 14.31 2.57 -28.55
CA THR A 159 14.66 2.68 -29.98
C THR A 159 14.18 3.97 -30.64
N GLY A 160 13.29 4.72 -30.02
CA GLY A 160 12.70 5.92 -30.58
C GLY A 160 11.52 5.64 -31.53
N ASP A 161 10.92 4.45 -31.41
CA ASP A 161 9.77 4.04 -32.23
C ASP A 161 8.41 4.25 -31.55
N ASP A 162 8.40 5.00 -30.44
CA ASP A 162 7.22 5.27 -29.62
C ASP A 162 6.67 4.05 -28.87
N GLN A 163 7.47 2.99 -28.73
CA GLN A 163 7.10 1.84 -27.92
C GLN A 163 7.82 1.89 -26.55
N LEU A 164 7.04 1.81 -25.49
CA LEU A 164 7.57 1.73 -24.14
C LEU A 164 7.94 0.28 -23.83
N ASP A 165 9.16 -0.11 -24.17
CA ASP A 165 9.66 -1.49 -24.16
C ASP A 165 10.75 -1.75 -23.10
N LYS A 166 11.50 -0.71 -22.70
CA LYS A 166 12.59 -0.82 -21.73
C LYS A 166 12.09 -0.59 -20.31
N VAL A 167 12.29 -1.58 -19.43
CA VAL A 167 11.92 -1.51 -18.01
C VAL A 167 13.19 -1.51 -17.16
N GLU A 168 13.34 -0.50 -16.33
CA GLU A 168 14.49 -0.34 -15.43
C GLU A 168 14.00 -0.21 -13.97
N VAL A 169 14.66 -0.94 -13.05
CA VAL A 169 14.43 -0.79 -11.63
C VAL A 169 15.11 0.48 -11.14
N ILE A 170 14.36 1.37 -10.52
CA ILE A 170 14.88 2.59 -9.88
C ILE A 170 15.14 2.33 -8.40
N ARG A 171 14.17 1.75 -7.69
CA ARG A 171 14.32 1.41 -6.28
C ARG A 171 13.40 0.26 -5.89
N HIS A 172 13.94 -0.75 -5.21
CA HIS A 172 13.13 -1.77 -4.57
C HIS A 172 12.56 -1.26 -3.25
N VAL A 173 11.27 -1.50 -3.04
CA VAL A 173 10.56 -1.25 -1.79
C VAL A 173 9.70 -2.49 -1.54
N SER A 174 10.15 -3.36 -0.66
CA SER A 174 9.44 -4.61 -0.38
C SER A 174 8.08 -4.35 0.22
N SER A 175 7.08 -5.11 -0.23
CA SER A 175 5.71 -5.08 0.29
C SER A 175 5.20 -6.48 0.56
N LYS A 176 4.37 -6.63 1.60
CA LYS A 176 3.81 -7.92 2.03
C LYS A 176 2.34 -8.10 1.67
N SER A 177 1.65 -7.02 1.28
CA SER A 177 0.21 -7.05 0.99
C SER A 177 -0.21 -5.88 0.11
N ASP A 178 -1.52 -5.66 0.02
CA ASP A 178 -2.17 -4.57 -0.68
C ASP A 178 -1.89 -3.17 -0.08
N HIS A 179 -1.46 -3.05 1.17
CA HIS A 179 -0.96 -1.81 1.76
C HIS A 179 0.52 -1.58 1.40
N GLY A 180 0.82 -1.55 0.13
CA GLY A 180 2.17 -1.56 -0.40
C GLY A 180 2.62 -0.26 -1.04
N VAL A 181 3.28 -0.40 -2.19
CA VAL A 181 3.73 0.71 -3.02
C VAL A 181 2.56 1.23 -3.86
N HIS A 182 2.35 2.54 -3.84
CA HIS A 182 1.22 3.21 -4.49
C HIS A 182 1.68 4.35 -5.40
N ALA A 183 1.12 5.55 -5.26
CA ALA A 183 1.31 6.65 -6.18
C ALA A 183 2.73 7.21 -6.25
N LEU A 184 3.03 7.76 -7.41
CA LEU A 184 4.19 8.59 -7.67
C LEU A 184 3.71 9.98 -8.09
N ILE A 185 4.26 11.03 -7.47
CA ILE A 185 3.84 12.42 -7.68
C ILE A 185 5.09 13.28 -7.91
N PRO A 186 5.19 14.07 -8.98
CA PRO A 186 6.30 14.98 -9.17
C PRO A 186 6.39 15.99 -8.02
N THR A 187 7.61 16.26 -7.55
CA THR A 187 7.84 17.34 -6.59
C THR A 187 7.63 18.71 -7.26
N PRO A 188 7.21 19.74 -6.49
CA PRO A 188 6.94 21.07 -7.04
C PRO A 188 8.12 21.71 -7.79
N ASP A 189 9.34 21.38 -7.39
CA ASP A 189 10.57 21.86 -8.02
C ASP A 189 10.92 21.13 -9.33
N GLY A 190 10.13 20.10 -9.70
CA GLY A 190 10.32 19.31 -10.91
C GLY A 190 11.61 18.48 -10.93
N LYS A 191 12.26 18.22 -9.78
CA LYS A 191 13.55 17.55 -9.72
C LYS A 191 13.48 16.12 -9.16
N SER A 192 12.40 15.79 -8.48
CA SER A 192 12.22 14.52 -7.76
C SER A 192 10.80 14.01 -7.89
N LEU A 193 10.55 12.84 -7.30
CA LEU A 193 9.23 12.26 -7.13
C LEU A 193 8.95 12.04 -5.65
N PHE A 194 7.73 12.25 -5.22
CA PHE A 194 7.20 11.63 -4.02
C PHE A 194 6.70 10.23 -4.37
N LEU A 195 7.05 9.25 -3.53
CA LEU A 195 6.52 7.90 -3.57
C LEU A 195 5.64 7.68 -2.35
N ILE A 196 4.40 7.33 -2.56
CA ILE A 196 3.43 7.02 -1.51
C ILE A 196 3.41 5.53 -1.22
N THR A 197 3.49 5.14 0.06
CA THR A 197 3.45 3.74 0.47
C THR A 197 2.56 3.51 1.68
N GLY A 198 1.97 2.32 1.75
CA GLY A 198 1.20 1.86 2.91
C GLY A 198 2.06 1.14 3.96
N ASN A 199 1.45 0.81 5.09
CA ASN A 199 2.10 0.29 6.28
C ASN A 199 2.59 -1.17 6.21
N ASN A 200 2.35 -1.87 5.11
CA ASN A 200 2.89 -3.20 4.87
C ASN A 200 4.14 -3.19 3.99
N THR A 201 4.69 -2.02 3.70
CA THR A 201 6.03 -1.90 3.12
C THR A 201 7.10 -2.08 4.19
N ILE A 202 8.23 -2.62 3.78
CA ILE A 202 9.44 -2.68 4.60
C ILE A 202 10.32 -1.52 4.15
N PRO A 203 10.61 -0.54 5.02
CA PRO A 203 11.48 0.57 4.66
C PRO A 203 12.83 0.04 4.17
N PRO A 204 13.26 0.41 2.94
CA PRO A 204 14.61 0.12 2.50
C PRO A 204 15.61 1.05 3.19
N GLU A 205 16.88 0.88 2.90
CA GLU A 205 17.89 1.86 3.27
C GLU A 205 17.54 3.24 2.70
N ILE A 206 17.54 4.25 3.56
CA ILE A 206 17.21 5.64 3.22
C ILE A 206 18.43 6.53 3.49
N ALA A 207 18.50 7.66 2.80
CA ALA A 207 19.61 8.60 2.94
C ALA A 207 19.65 9.22 4.35
N ASP A 208 20.83 9.53 4.84
CA ASP A 208 21.05 10.22 6.12
C ASP A 208 20.44 11.63 6.15
N SER A 209 20.23 12.22 4.97
CA SER A 209 19.52 13.50 4.79
C SER A 209 18.01 13.42 5.01
N SER A 210 17.47 12.24 5.29
CA SER A 210 16.03 12.07 5.51
C SER A 210 15.54 12.94 6.66
N PRO A 211 14.51 13.77 6.43
CA PRO A 211 13.96 14.65 7.47
C PRO A 211 13.22 13.88 8.57
N VAL A 212 12.74 12.68 8.29
CA VAL A 212 12.04 11.83 9.27
C VAL A 212 13.04 11.24 10.24
N ARG A 213 12.79 11.40 11.55
CA ARG A 213 13.58 10.75 12.59
C ARG A 213 13.36 9.25 12.59
N GLN A 214 14.43 8.46 12.61
CA GLN A 214 14.37 7.00 12.59
C GLN A 214 14.38 6.44 14.03
N VAL A 215 13.50 6.92 14.89
CA VAL A 215 13.45 6.61 16.33
C VAL A 215 12.07 6.02 16.73
N TRP A 216 11.71 4.94 16.10
CA TRP A 216 10.43 4.26 16.37
C TRP A 216 10.51 3.18 17.45
N GLY A 217 11.61 3.13 18.20
CA GLY A 217 11.87 2.10 19.20
C GLY A 217 10.89 2.11 20.38
N GLU A 218 10.26 3.23 20.69
CA GLU A 218 9.26 3.35 21.74
C GLU A 218 8.03 2.48 21.53
N ASP A 219 7.67 2.19 20.31
CA ASP A 219 6.58 1.27 19.98
C ASP A 219 6.83 -0.16 20.47
N HIS A 220 8.09 -0.52 20.66
CA HIS A 220 8.48 -1.83 21.17
C HIS A 220 8.41 -1.92 22.69
N LEU A 221 8.28 -0.80 23.37
CA LEU A 221 8.26 -0.70 24.83
C LEU A 221 6.84 -0.72 25.41
N LEU A 222 5.86 -0.31 24.63
CA LEU A 222 4.48 -0.22 25.07
C LEU A 222 3.69 -1.47 24.72
N PRO A 223 2.83 -1.97 25.62
CA PRO A 223 1.90 -3.04 25.29
C PRO A 223 1.01 -2.60 24.13
N SER A 224 0.99 -3.37 23.05
CA SER A 224 0.06 -3.16 21.96
C SER A 224 -1.02 -4.25 21.98
N PHE A 225 -2.28 -3.86 21.82
CA PHE A 225 -3.35 -4.82 21.60
C PHE A 225 -3.32 -5.28 20.15
N PRO A 226 -3.55 -6.57 19.88
CA PRO A 226 -3.61 -7.06 18.52
C PRO A 226 -4.79 -6.41 17.78
N ASP A 227 -4.62 -6.21 16.48
CA ASP A 227 -5.75 -5.89 15.61
C ASP A 227 -6.77 -7.02 15.69
N GLY A 228 -8.02 -6.71 16.01
CA GLY A 228 -9.07 -7.68 16.25
C GLY A 228 -9.38 -8.57 15.03
N ARG A 229 -9.11 -8.09 13.83
CA ARG A 229 -9.18 -8.87 12.58
C ARG A 229 -7.84 -9.53 12.22
N GLY A 230 -6.75 -9.17 12.87
CA GLY A 230 -5.41 -9.65 12.57
C GLY A 230 -4.83 -9.07 11.27
N HIS A 231 -5.44 -8.05 10.68
CA HIS A 231 -5.05 -7.50 9.39
C HIS A 231 -3.62 -6.96 9.39
N ASN A 232 -3.25 -6.20 10.41
CA ASN A 232 -1.90 -5.63 10.57
C ASN A 232 -1.11 -6.28 11.70
N ARG A 233 -1.32 -7.57 11.96
CA ARG A 233 -0.64 -8.26 13.05
C ARG A 233 0.88 -8.19 12.88
N GLY A 234 1.56 -7.66 13.89
CA GLY A 234 3.02 -7.56 13.92
C GLY A 234 3.61 -6.47 13.03
N VAL A 235 2.79 -5.61 12.44
CA VAL A 235 3.27 -4.41 11.74
C VAL A 235 3.53 -3.33 12.78
N LEU A 236 4.76 -2.87 12.87
CA LEU A 236 5.19 -1.83 13.80
C LEU A 236 5.40 -0.49 13.07
N ALA A 237 5.65 0.58 13.83
CA ALA A 237 6.10 1.84 13.24
C ALA A 237 7.32 1.63 12.32
N PRO A 238 7.48 2.43 11.28
CA PRO A 238 6.85 3.74 11.04
C PRO A 238 5.47 3.70 10.38
N GLY A 239 4.94 2.54 10.01
CA GLY A 239 3.75 2.47 9.19
C GLY A 239 4.01 2.86 7.73
N GLY A 240 3.02 3.50 7.09
CA GLY A 240 3.18 4.04 5.74
C GLY A 240 4.09 5.26 5.73
N ILE A 241 4.84 5.41 4.63
CA ILE A 241 5.84 6.47 4.45
C ILE A 241 5.61 7.15 3.11
N VAL A 242 5.78 8.46 3.09
CA VAL A 242 6.04 9.22 1.87
C VAL A 242 7.54 9.35 1.72
N TYR A 243 8.08 8.83 0.64
CA TYR A 243 9.48 9.01 0.28
C TYR A 243 9.64 10.11 -0.75
N ARG A 244 10.83 10.73 -0.79
CA ARG A 244 11.29 11.58 -1.89
C ARG A 244 12.49 10.91 -2.55
N LEU A 245 12.46 10.79 -3.88
CA LEU A 245 13.53 10.15 -4.65
C LEU A 245 13.88 10.95 -5.90
N THR A 246 15.17 10.93 -6.26
CA THR A 246 15.63 11.44 -7.55
C THR A 246 15.22 10.51 -8.69
N PRO A 247 15.13 11.00 -9.94
CA PRO A 247 14.71 10.18 -11.08
C PRO A 247 15.57 8.93 -11.33
N ASP A 248 16.82 8.97 -10.92
CA ASP A 248 17.77 7.86 -11.00
C ASP A 248 17.82 6.98 -9.73
N GLY A 249 17.03 7.32 -8.73
CA GLY A 249 16.94 6.58 -7.45
C GLY A 249 18.17 6.66 -6.55
N LYS A 250 19.17 7.48 -6.89
CA LYS A 250 20.40 7.61 -6.08
C LYS A 250 20.14 8.26 -4.73
N THR A 251 19.26 9.25 -4.67
CA THR A 251 18.80 9.81 -3.42
C THR A 251 17.41 9.24 -3.13
N PHE A 252 17.25 8.67 -1.94
CA PHE A 252 16.00 8.11 -1.47
C PHE A 252 15.81 8.46 0.00
N GLU A 253 14.91 9.37 0.29
CA GLU A 253 14.70 9.96 1.61
C GLU A 253 13.30 9.63 2.13
N ALA A 254 13.16 9.34 3.42
CA ALA A 254 11.87 9.34 4.08
C ALA A 254 11.44 10.78 4.35
N TYR A 255 10.39 11.24 3.68
CA TYR A 255 9.90 12.62 3.74
C TYR A 255 8.91 12.84 4.88
N ALA A 256 7.96 11.91 5.06
CA ALA A 256 6.98 11.90 6.16
C ALA A 256 6.58 10.44 6.46
N SER A 257 6.13 10.16 7.69
CA SER A 257 5.79 8.80 8.13
C SER A 257 4.54 8.75 9.00
N GLY A 258 4.17 7.58 9.50
CA GLY A 258 3.08 7.42 10.44
C GLY A 258 1.70 7.31 9.80
N PHE A 259 1.62 6.81 8.57
CA PHE A 259 0.36 6.55 7.88
C PHE A 259 -0.07 5.08 7.99
N ARG A 260 -1.35 4.81 7.79
CA ARG A 260 -1.85 3.45 7.63
C ARG A 260 -1.73 2.98 6.18
N ASN A 261 -2.54 3.53 5.31
CA ASN A 261 -2.56 3.14 3.89
C ASN A 261 -2.97 4.31 3.03
N ILE A 262 -2.05 5.24 2.85
CA ILE A 262 -2.19 6.32 1.89
C ILE A 262 -2.04 5.73 0.49
N PHE A 263 -2.98 6.05 -0.41
CA PHE A 263 -2.99 5.47 -1.75
C PHE A 263 -2.54 6.45 -2.82
N ASP A 264 -2.96 7.70 -2.71
CA ASP A 264 -2.67 8.76 -3.67
C ASP A 264 -2.50 10.10 -2.95
N GLY A 265 -2.07 11.12 -3.67
CA GLY A 265 -1.93 12.47 -3.17
C GLY A 265 -1.90 13.49 -4.30
N ALA A 266 -1.94 14.74 -3.92
CA ALA A 266 -1.87 15.84 -4.86
C ALA A 266 -1.08 17.01 -4.28
N VAL A 267 -0.36 17.71 -5.14
CA VAL A 267 0.32 18.95 -4.80
C VAL A 267 -0.60 20.10 -5.22
N ASN A 268 -0.84 21.03 -4.29
CA ASN A 268 -1.60 22.23 -4.60
C ASN A 268 -0.72 23.26 -5.38
N ARG A 269 -1.33 24.38 -5.82
CA ARG A 269 -0.62 25.41 -6.58
C ARG A 269 0.52 26.08 -5.79
N ASP A 270 0.50 26.01 -4.46
CA ASP A 270 1.51 26.63 -3.59
C ASP A 270 2.66 25.64 -3.31
N GLY A 271 2.61 24.42 -3.88
CA GLY A 271 3.65 23.41 -3.74
C GLY A 271 3.48 22.47 -2.55
N GLU A 272 2.35 22.53 -1.85
CA GLU A 272 2.08 21.73 -0.67
C GLU A 272 1.46 20.37 -1.03
N LEU A 273 1.98 19.28 -0.47
CA LEU A 273 1.50 17.92 -0.69
C LEU A 273 0.35 17.60 0.27
N PHE A 274 -0.74 17.07 -0.28
CA PHE A 274 -1.86 16.53 0.46
C PHE A 274 -2.10 15.08 0.09
N THR A 275 -2.50 14.28 1.07
CA THR A 275 -2.95 12.90 0.88
C THR A 275 -4.13 12.60 1.78
N TYR A 276 -4.80 11.48 1.54
CA TYR A 276 -5.77 10.93 2.49
C TYR A 276 -5.25 9.60 3.04
N ASP A 277 -5.45 9.39 4.33
CA ASP A 277 -5.09 8.13 4.97
C ASP A 277 -6.34 7.29 5.21
N ALA A 278 -6.23 6.00 4.97
CA ALA A 278 -7.34 5.08 5.07
C ALA A 278 -7.96 5.05 6.47
N ASP A 279 -9.24 4.75 6.51
CA ASP A 279 -9.98 4.48 7.73
C ASP A 279 -9.46 3.26 8.50
N MET A 280 -9.90 3.12 9.74
CA MET A 280 -9.68 1.93 10.56
C MET A 280 -11.01 1.45 11.10
N GLU A 281 -11.33 0.18 10.82
CA GLU A 281 -12.59 -0.42 11.25
C GLU A 281 -12.49 -1.09 12.61
N TYR A 282 -11.25 -1.33 13.09
CA TYR A 282 -10.97 -1.97 14.36
C TYR A 282 -9.89 -1.22 15.12
N ASP A 283 -10.19 -0.89 16.36
CA ASP A 283 -9.23 -0.35 17.33
C ASP A 283 -9.50 -0.98 18.71
N PHE A 284 -8.51 -1.05 19.57
CA PHE A 284 -8.63 -1.68 20.90
C PHE A 284 -9.21 -3.11 20.85
N ASN A 285 -8.93 -3.86 19.78
CA ASN A 285 -9.49 -5.20 19.54
C ASN A 285 -11.04 -5.24 19.48
N THR A 286 -11.65 -4.13 19.13
CA THR A 286 -13.11 -3.99 18.99
C THR A 286 -13.45 -3.37 17.65
N PRO A 287 -14.70 -3.51 17.14
CA PRO A 287 -15.14 -2.86 15.92
C PRO A 287 -15.33 -1.34 16.14
N TRP A 288 -14.26 -0.64 16.34
CA TRP A 288 -14.22 0.80 16.54
C TRP A 288 -13.76 1.50 15.27
N TYR A 289 -14.69 2.21 14.62
CA TYR A 289 -14.42 2.92 13.38
C TYR A 289 -13.70 4.25 13.61
N ARG A 290 -12.61 4.44 12.90
CA ARG A 290 -11.96 5.75 12.72
C ARG A 290 -12.02 6.14 11.25
N PRO A 291 -12.57 7.33 10.91
CA PRO A 291 -12.75 7.72 9.51
C PRO A 291 -11.43 7.99 8.80
N THR A 292 -11.50 7.97 7.47
CA THR A 292 -10.46 8.51 6.58
C THR A 292 -10.14 9.95 6.97
N ARG A 293 -8.88 10.31 6.94
CA ARG A 293 -8.40 11.66 7.27
C ARG A 293 -7.64 12.27 6.10
N ILE A 294 -7.78 13.58 5.91
CA ILE A 294 -6.97 14.35 4.97
C ILE A 294 -5.76 14.90 5.72
N CYS A 295 -4.58 14.70 5.15
CA CYS A 295 -3.31 15.06 5.75
C CYS A 295 -2.57 16.07 4.85
N HIS A 296 -2.13 17.18 5.42
CA HIS A 296 -1.14 18.06 4.83
C HIS A 296 0.24 17.51 5.15
N VAL A 297 0.93 17.03 4.15
CA VAL A 297 2.18 16.26 4.31
C VAL A 297 3.37 17.22 4.27
N VAL A 298 3.92 17.52 5.43
CA VAL A 298 5.11 18.37 5.55
C VAL A 298 6.35 17.55 5.83
N SER A 299 7.51 18.10 5.47
CA SER A 299 8.82 17.47 5.65
C SER A 299 9.08 17.13 7.12
N GLY A 300 9.46 15.89 7.40
CA GLY A 300 9.75 15.39 8.75
C GLY A 300 8.53 15.04 9.59
N ALA A 301 7.31 15.15 9.05
CA ALA A 301 6.09 14.90 9.82
C ALA A 301 5.90 13.41 10.16
N GLU A 302 5.31 13.17 11.33
CA GLU A 302 4.85 11.88 11.81
C GLU A 302 3.33 11.96 12.04
N PHE A 303 2.55 11.07 11.39
CA PHE A 303 1.09 11.07 11.45
C PHE A 303 0.51 10.05 12.42
N GLY A 304 1.35 9.39 13.20
CA GLY A 304 0.99 8.67 14.40
C GLY A 304 0.27 7.34 14.20
N TRP A 305 0.33 6.73 13.03
CA TRP A 305 -0.23 5.39 12.90
C TRP A 305 0.56 4.40 13.76
N ARG A 306 -0.15 3.63 14.57
CA ARG A 306 0.39 2.52 15.37
C ARG A 306 -0.54 1.33 15.29
N ASN A 307 0.02 0.14 15.30
CA ASN A 307 -0.78 -1.09 15.39
C ASN A 307 -1.25 -1.31 16.82
N GLY A 308 -2.51 -1.70 16.99
CA GLY A 308 -3.09 -2.02 18.29
C GLY A 308 -3.71 -0.82 18.99
N ALA A 309 -3.68 -0.82 20.31
CA ALA A 309 -4.33 0.19 21.14
C ALA A 309 -3.78 1.60 20.90
N GLY A 310 -4.68 2.57 20.83
CA GLY A 310 -4.32 3.97 20.71
C GLY A 310 -3.71 4.35 19.38
N LYS A 311 -4.06 3.64 18.31
CA LYS A 311 -3.69 4.03 16.95
C LYS A 311 -3.92 5.53 16.74
N ARG A 312 -2.89 6.23 16.24
CA ARG A 312 -2.86 7.69 16.11
C ARG A 312 -3.08 8.40 17.47
N PRO A 313 -2.26 8.13 18.47
CA PRO A 313 -2.46 8.71 19.79
C PRO A 313 -2.20 10.22 19.77
N ALA A 314 -3.22 11.00 20.09
CA ALA A 314 -3.13 12.47 20.10
C ALA A 314 -2.22 13.02 21.23
N PHE A 315 -1.81 12.17 22.15
CA PHE A 315 -0.92 12.55 23.25
C PHE A 315 0.58 12.47 22.90
N TYR A 316 0.94 11.91 21.75
CA TYR A 316 2.29 12.04 21.24
C TYR A 316 2.45 13.44 20.66
N ALA A 317 3.36 14.22 21.24
CA ALA A 317 3.57 15.63 20.87
C ALA A 317 4.00 15.83 19.40
N ASP A 318 4.62 14.81 18.81
CA ASP A 318 5.16 14.87 17.44
C ASP A 318 4.14 14.46 16.38
N ASN A 319 2.95 14.02 16.77
CA ASN A 319 1.93 13.61 15.81
C ASN A 319 1.28 14.82 15.14
N MET A 320 1.36 14.86 13.85
CA MET A 320 0.63 15.85 13.05
C MET A 320 -0.88 15.50 13.03
N PRO A 321 -1.77 16.44 13.39
CA PRO A 321 -3.20 16.24 13.24
C PRO A 321 -3.58 16.25 11.76
N PRO A 322 -4.71 15.62 11.38
CA PRO A 322 -5.29 15.81 10.06
C PRO A 322 -5.81 17.24 9.89
N VAL A 323 -5.94 17.68 8.66
CA VAL A 323 -6.59 18.96 8.33
C VAL A 323 -8.10 18.81 8.17
N LEU A 324 -8.57 17.59 7.91
CA LEU A 324 -9.97 17.16 7.91
C LEU A 324 -10.07 15.69 8.34
#